data_c5935205ab5c1422a3754b1aafcddc5b
#
_entry.id   c5935205ab5c1422a3754b1aafcddc5b
#
_cell.length_a   1.000
_cell.length_b   1.000
_cell.length_c   1.000
_cell.angle_alpha   90.00
_cell.angle_beta   90.00
_cell.angle_gamma   90.00
#
_symmetry.space_group_name_H-M   'P 1'
#
loop_
_entity.id
_entity.type
_entity.pdbx_description
1 polymer ?
#
loop_
_entity_poly.entity_id
_entity_poly.type
_entity_poly.pdbx_seq_one_letter_code
_entity_poly.pdbx_strand_id
1 'polypeptide(L)'
;GEGAENGIAASKDGAVILTNQNCYLLQADNGVKKIWETPYESAGAKESKEGDETTGGGLAWGSGCSPSLTKDLVMFTDNQETVNLLALDMKTGEVVANLPVIDELPEGSQVAVENSAIVYDNGAGTVSTIVCNWFGAGSANLGKEDSDSSIQSYTNIYDENWLKQGNKMITPGVERVDT
;
A
#
# COMPACT_ATOMS: atom_id res chain seq x y z
N GLY A 1 -5.35 -17.53 7.25
CA GLY A 1 -4.62 -17.02 8.42
C GLY A 1 -4.20 -15.59 8.22
N GLU A 2 -3.74 -14.95 9.26
CA GLU A 2 -3.18 -13.61 9.20
C GLU A 2 -1.70 -13.67 8.81
N GLY A 3 -1.27 -12.81 7.92
CA GLY A 3 0.10 -12.74 7.43
C GLY A 3 0.57 -11.31 7.24
N ALA A 4 1.86 -11.06 7.45
CA ALA A 4 2.51 -9.79 7.18
C ALA A 4 3.47 -9.97 5.99
N GLU A 5 3.32 -9.15 4.96
CA GLU A 5 4.17 -9.20 3.76
C GLU A 5 5.15 -8.02 3.70
N ASN A 6 4.75 -6.89 4.28
CA ASN A 6 5.45 -5.64 4.11
C ASN A 6 6.38 -5.31 5.27
N GLY A 7 7.14 -4.23 5.11
CA GLY A 7 8.10 -3.79 6.09
C GLY A 7 7.44 -3.33 7.40
N ILE A 8 8.25 -3.35 8.45
CA ILE A 8 7.88 -2.87 9.78
C ILE A 8 8.40 -1.45 9.93
N ALA A 9 7.55 -0.53 10.37
CA ALA A 9 7.98 0.81 10.74
C ALA A 9 8.21 0.89 12.25
N ALA A 10 9.29 1.52 12.66
CA ALA A 10 9.66 1.64 14.06
C ALA A 10 9.78 3.10 14.50
N SER A 11 9.34 3.37 15.70
CA SER A 11 9.45 4.66 16.39
C SER A 11 9.88 4.45 17.84
N LYS A 12 9.97 5.54 18.60
CA LYS A 12 10.18 5.47 20.05
C LYS A 12 9.01 4.79 20.81
N ASP A 13 7.82 4.76 20.21
CA ASP A 13 6.62 4.22 20.81
C ASP A 13 6.46 2.72 20.53
N GLY A 14 7.26 2.16 19.63
CA GLY A 14 7.26 0.73 19.29
C GLY A 14 7.39 0.47 17.79
N ALA A 15 7.07 -0.74 17.39
CA ALA A 15 7.05 -1.21 16.00
C ALA A 15 5.60 -1.31 15.51
N VAL A 16 5.32 -0.67 14.37
CA VAL A 16 4.03 -0.78 13.69
C VAL A 16 4.14 -1.83 12.60
N ILE A 17 3.21 -2.76 12.59
CA ILE A 17 3.13 -3.87 11.63
C ILE A 17 1.75 -3.87 11.00
N LEU A 18 1.72 -3.98 9.68
CA LEU A 18 0.51 -4.29 8.92
C LEU A 18 0.49 -5.76 8.58
N THR A 19 -0.66 -6.37 8.79
CA THR A 19 -1.00 -7.68 8.25
C THR A 19 -2.08 -7.53 7.18
N ASN A 20 -2.54 -8.60 6.60
CA ASN A 20 -3.67 -8.56 5.67
C ASN A 20 -5.03 -8.29 6.34
N GLN A 21 -5.08 -8.10 7.66
CA GLN A 21 -6.33 -7.91 8.41
C GLN A 21 -6.24 -6.77 9.44
N ASN A 22 -5.07 -6.51 9.98
CA ASN A 22 -4.90 -5.61 11.12
C ASN A 22 -3.64 -4.75 11.02
N CYS A 23 -3.71 -3.59 11.67
CA CYS A 23 -2.55 -2.78 12.02
C CYS A 23 -2.27 -2.94 13.51
N TYR A 24 -1.01 -3.17 13.88
CA TYR A 24 -0.57 -3.39 15.25
C TYR A 24 0.48 -2.39 15.67
N LEU A 25 0.42 -1.93 16.92
CA LEU A 25 1.58 -1.37 17.61
C LEU A 25 2.08 -2.39 18.63
N LEU A 26 3.34 -2.76 18.49
CA LEU A 26 4.03 -3.70 19.35
C LEU A 26 5.19 -3.03 20.07
N GLN A 27 5.41 -3.36 21.32
CA GLN A 27 6.58 -2.93 22.10
C GLN A 27 7.40 -4.13 22.57
N ALA A 28 8.70 -3.93 22.70
CA ALA A 28 9.61 -4.87 23.33
C ALA A 28 9.79 -4.51 24.80
N ASP A 29 9.18 -5.33 25.69
CA ASP A 29 9.31 -5.20 27.14
C ASP A 29 9.29 -6.61 27.76
N ASN A 30 10.48 -7.19 28.00
CA ASN A 30 10.64 -8.58 28.42
C ASN A 30 9.89 -9.61 27.55
N GLY A 31 9.80 -9.33 26.26
CA GLY A 31 9.04 -10.03 25.25
C GLY A 31 8.33 -9.05 24.33
N VAL A 32 7.44 -9.54 23.48
CA VAL A 32 6.62 -8.70 22.61
C VAL A 32 5.26 -8.44 23.28
N LYS A 33 4.92 -7.17 23.45
CA LYS A 33 3.66 -6.71 24.00
C LYS A 33 2.86 -5.99 22.93
N LYS A 34 1.63 -6.43 22.68
CA LYS A 34 0.67 -5.70 21.85
C LYS A 34 0.10 -4.52 22.65
N ILE A 35 0.26 -3.30 22.14
CA ILE A 35 -0.26 -2.08 22.73
C ILE A 35 -1.67 -1.84 22.22
N TRP A 36 -1.85 -1.87 20.89
CA TRP A 36 -3.16 -1.81 20.27
C TRP A 36 -3.19 -2.64 18.97
N GLU A 37 -4.39 -2.90 18.52
CA GLU A 37 -4.73 -3.60 17.29
C GLU A 37 -5.93 -2.90 16.66
N THR A 38 -5.82 -2.58 15.39
CA THR A 38 -6.89 -1.92 14.62
C THR A 38 -7.16 -2.74 13.37
N PRO A 39 -8.36 -3.31 13.25
CA PRO A 39 -8.75 -4.03 12.05
C PRO A 39 -8.97 -3.06 10.88
N TYR A 40 -8.65 -3.52 9.68
CA TYR A 40 -9.00 -2.84 8.45
C TYR A 40 -9.39 -3.86 7.37
N GLU A 41 -10.12 -3.42 6.37
CA GLU A 41 -10.49 -4.27 5.24
C GLU A 41 -9.56 -4.00 4.06
N SER A 42 -9.17 -5.05 3.35
CA SER A 42 -8.47 -4.97 2.08
C SER A 42 -9.05 -5.97 1.07
N ALA A 43 -8.91 -5.70 -0.21
CA ALA A 43 -9.41 -6.62 -1.25
C ALA A 43 -8.71 -7.98 -1.16
N GLY A 44 -7.39 -8.00 -1.03
CA GLY A 44 -6.62 -9.24 -0.95
C GLY A 44 -6.93 -10.12 0.26
N ALA A 45 -7.43 -9.54 1.37
CA ALA A 45 -7.81 -10.31 2.55
C ALA A 45 -9.03 -11.23 2.31
N LYS A 46 -9.91 -10.84 1.39
CA LYS A 46 -11.14 -11.61 1.07
C LYS A 46 -10.83 -12.82 0.21
N GLU A 47 -9.83 -12.76 -0.63
CA GLU A 47 -9.50 -13.77 -1.64
C GLU A 47 -8.50 -14.80 -1.16
N SER A 48 -7.65 -14.46 -0.22
CA SER A 48 -6.72 -15.39 0.41
C SER A 48 -7.38 -16.63 1.06
N LYS A 49 -8.70 -16.62 1.18
CA LYS A 49 -9.46 -17.75 1.73
C LYS A 49 -9.71 -18.89 0.74
N GLU A 50 -9.58 -18.65 -0.55
CA GLU A 50 -9.92 -19.62 -1.59
C GLU A 50 -8.73 -20.11 -2.43
N GLY A 51 -7.52 -19.62 -2.16
CA GLY A 51 -6.30 -20.12 -2.82
C GLY A 51 -6.16 -19.69 -4.27
N ASP A 52 -6.89 -18.67 -4.70
CA ASP A 52 -6.79 -18.14 -6.05
C ASP A 52 -6.09 -16.79 -6.09
N GLU A 53 -5.46 -16.52 -7.23
CA GLU A 53 -4.48 -15.47 -7.43
C GLU A 53 -5.05 -14.06 -7.20
N THR A 54 -4.21 -13.18 -6.72
CA THR A 54 -4.40 -11.76 -6.47
C THR A 54 -5.30 -11.06 -7.48
N THR A 55 -6.53 -10.72 -7.12
CA THR A 55 -7.45 -10.01 -8.01
C THR A 55 -7.37 -8.49 -7.88
N GLY A 56 -6.69 -7.98 -6.89
CA GLY A 56 -6.52 -6.54 -6.72
C GLY A 56 -5.53 -5.86 -7.68
N GLY A 57 -4.98 -6.59 -8.66
CA GLY A 57 -3.95 -6.02 -9.57
C GLY A 57 -2.63 -5.68 -8.90
N GLY A 58 -2.52 -5.93 -7.62
CA GLY A 58 -1.33 -5.87 -6.79
C GLY A 58 -0.79 -7.26 -6.50
N LEU A 59 0.44 -7.32 -6.02
CA LEU A 59 1.08 -8.56 -5.57
C LEU A 59 0.81 -8.84 -4.09
N ALA A 60 0.24 -7.87 -3.38
CA ALA A 60 0.16 -7.89 -1.94
C ALA A 60 -1.15 -8.45 -1.40
N TRP A 61 -1.04 -9.12 -0.29
CA TRP A 61 -2.14 -9.54 0.54
C TRP A 61 -2.35 -8.47 1.63
N GLY A 62 -3.44 -7.72 1.53
CA GLY A 62 -3.72 -6.66 2.47
C GLY A 62 -3.36 -5.28 1.92
N SER A 63 -2.75 -4.46 2.73
CA SER A 63 -2.43 -3.06 2.44
C SER A 63 -1.50 -2.85 1.23
N GLY A 64 -0.62 -3.81 0.91
CA GLY A 64 0.39 -3.63 -0.12
C GLY A 64 1.54 -2.69 0.25
N CYS A 65 1.41 -1.91 1.31
CA CYS A 65 2.44 -0.94 1.72
C CYS A 65 2.99 -1.20 3.12
N SER A 66 4.19 -0.73 3.39
CA SER A 66 4.69 -0.59 4.76
C SER A 66 4.10 0.66 5.39
N PRO A 67 3.79 0.66 6.69
CA PRO A 67 3.26 1.85 7.35
C PRO A 67 4.26 3.00 7.34
N SER A 68 3.75 4.22 7.16
CA SER A 68 4.51 5.46 7.29
C SER A 68 4.13 6.15 8.58
N LEU A 69 5.11 6.65 9.32
CA LEU A 69 4.91 7.19 10.65
C LEU A 69 5.25 8.67 10.71
N THR A 70 4.41 9.42 11.44
CA THR A 70 4.79 10.70 12.03
C THR A 70 4.95 10.55 13.54
N LYS A 71 5.12 11.66 14.24
CA LYS A 71 5.12 11.65 15.70
C LYS A 71 3.80 11.16 16.30
N ASP A 72 2.69 11.52 15.67
CA ASP A 72 1.35 11.34 16.23
C ASP A 72 0.45 10.43 15.37
N LEU A 73 0.85 10.05 14.14
CA LEU A 73 0.03 9.28 13.22
C LEU A 73 0.77 8.05 12.65
N VAL A 74 -0.02 7.01 12.38
CA VAL A 74 0.33 5.88 11.53
C VAL A 74 -0.50 5.97 10.26
N MET A 75 0.14 5.92 9.10
CA MET A 75 -0.53 6.10 7.80
C MET A 75 -0.22 4.94 6.85
N PHE A 76 -1.25 4.44 6.18
CA PHE A 76 -1.15 3.38 5.18
C PHE A 76 -2.41 3.38 4.30
N THR A 77 -2.36 2.66 3.18
CA THR A 77 -3.52 2.46 2.31
C THR A 77 -4.12 1.08 2.53
N ASP A 78 -5.43 0.94 2.36
CA ASP A 78 -6.16 -0.32 2.57
C ASP A 78 -6.16 -1.25 1.34
N ASN A 79 -5.82 -0.70 0.18
CA ASN A 79 -5.77 -1.42 -1.09
C ASN A 79 -7.10 -2.13 -1.47
N GLN A 80 -8.24 -1.53 -1.13
CA GLN A 80 -9.55 -1.98 -1.59
C GLN A 80 -9.79 -1.60 -3.06
N GLU A 81 -10.95 -1.95 -3.61
CA GLU A 81 -11.38 -1.55 -4.97
C GLU A 81 -11.36 -0.02 -5.14
N THR A 82 -11.87 0.71 -4.14
CA THR A 82 -11.58 2.13 -3.93
C THR A 82 -10.53 2.19 -2.85
N VAL A 83 -9.31 2.55 -3.22
CA VAL A 83 -8.21 2.62 -2.26
C VAL A 83 -8.41 3.81 -1.33
N ASN A 84 -8.30 3.57 -0.04
CA ASN A 84 -8.36 4.62 0.96
C ASN A 84 -7.01 4.77 1.68
N LEU A 85 -6.68 6.01 1.99
CA LEU A 85 -5.62 6.35 2.92
C LEU A 85 -6.21 6.36 4.34
N LEU A 86 -5.69 5.49 5.19
CA LEU A 86 -6.01 5.47 6.61
C LEU A 86 -4.94 6.21 7.40
N ALA A 87 -5.39 7.04 8.35
CA ALA A 87 -4.54 7.59 9.38
C ALA A 87 -5.06 7.16 10.75
N LEU A 88 -4.19 6.57 11.55
CA LEU A 88 -4.49 6.12 12.91
C LEU A 88 -3.71 6.96 13.91
N ASP A 89 -4.32 7.27 15.04
CA ASP A 89 -3.60 7.85 16.18
C ASP A 89 -2.52 6.89 16.68
N MET A 90 -1.29 7.35 16.77
CA MET A 90 -0.13 6.52 17.15
C MET A 90 -0.28 5.88 18.53
N LYS A 91 -0.97 6.53 19.47
CA LYS A 91 -1.06 6.07 20.86
C LYS A 91 -2.22 5.11 21.09
N THR A 92 -3.34 5.38 20.42
CA THR A 92 -4.60 4.65 20.68
C THR A 92 -4.91 3.62 19.61
N GLY A 93 -4.39 3.78 18.39
CA GLY A 93 -4.75 3.01 17.22
C GLY A 93 -6.11 3.39 16.61
N GLU A 94 -6.80 4.41 17.16
CA GLU A 94 -8.07 4.87 16.60
C GLU A 94 -7.88 5.43 15.19
N VAL A 95 -8.78 5.07 14.28
CA VAL A 95 -8.81 5.65 12.93
C VAL A 95 -9.28 7.09 13.03
N VAL A 96 -8.41 8.03 12.74
CA VAL A 96 -8.69 9.46 12.78
C VAL A 96 -9.02 10.03 11.39
N ALA A 97 -8.61 9.35 10.32
CA ALA A 97 -9.01 9.65 8.96
C ALA A 97 -9.07 8.37 8.12
N ASN A 98 -10.03 8.33 7.20
CA ASN A 98 -10.19 7.32 6.18
C ASN A 98 -10.71 8.04 4.92
N LEU A 99 -9.83 8.23 3.95
CA LEU A 99 -10.05 9.10 2.79
C LEU A 99 -9.80 8.33 1.50
N PRO A 100 -10.72 8.33 0.54
CA PRO A 100 -10.45 7.77 -0.78
C PRO A 100 -9.28 8.54 -1.41
N VAL A 101 -8.42 7.80 -2.11
CA VAL A 101 -7.27 8.36 -2.82
C VAL A 101 -7.17 7.78 -4.21
N ILE A 102 -6.65 8.58 -5.15
CA ILE A 102 -6.49 8.22 -6.56
C ILE A 102 -7.85 7.78 -7.16
N ASP A 103 -8.92 8.46 -6.80
CA ASP A 103 -10.28 8.17 -7.24
C ASP A 103 -10.67 8.96 -8.51
N GLU A 104 -9.95 10.03 -8.84
CA GLU A 104 -10.15 10.83 -10.06
C GLU A 104 -9.31 10.31 -11.23
N LEU A 105 -9.58 9.09 -11.69
CA LEU A 105 -8.87 8.48 -12.82
C LEU A 105 -9.76 8.38 -14.07
N PRO A 106 -9.15 8.30 -15.27
CA PRO A 106 -9.89 8.00 -16.50
C PRO A 106 -10.71 6.71 -16.37
N GLU A 107 -11.87 6.67 -17.05
CA GLU A 107 -12.74 5.49 -17.09
C GLU A 107 -11.95 4.21 -17.46
N GLY A 108 -12.20 3.13 -16.73
CA GLY A 108 -11.51 1.86 -16.90
C GLY A 108 -10.13 1.78 -16.28
N SER A 109 -9.71 2.82 -15.56
CA SER A 109 -8.49 2.77 -14.74
C SER A 109 -8.73 1.89 -13.51
N GLN A 110 -7.63 1.32 -13.00
CA GLN A 110 -7.63 0.56 -11.75
C GLN A 110 -6.53 1.10 -10.83
N VAL A 111 -6.70 0.90 -9.55
CA VAL A 111 -5.78 1.38 -8.52
C VAL A 111 -5.26 0.21 -7.70
N ALA A 112 -3.98 0.22 -7.42
CA ALA A 112 -3.35 -0.58 -6.39
C ALA A 112 -2.17 0.21 -5.83
N VAL A 113 -2.00 0.21 -4.53
CA VAL A 113 -0.90 0.90 -3.87
C VAL A 113 -0.01 -0.13 -3.20
N GLU A 114 1.17 -0.32 -3.77
CA GLU A 114 2.18 -1.28 -3.30
C GLU A 114 3.39 -0.59 -2.65
N ASN A 115 3.40 0.73 -2.70
CA ASN A 115 4.47 1.53 -2.14
C ASN A 115 4.02 2.23 -0.87
N SER A 116 4.93 2.34 0.09
CA SER A 116 4.68 3.17 1.28
C SER A 116 4.42 4.61 0.88
N ALA A 117 3.44 5.23 1.49
CA ALA A 117 3.17 6.64 1.29
C ALA A 117 4.36 7.50 1.73
N ILE A 118 4.65 8.55 0.99
CA ILE A 118 5.60 9.57 1.42
C ILE A 118 4.85 10.51 2.36
N VAL A 119 5.35 10.66 3.58
CA VAL A 119 4.72 11.49 4.61
C VAL A 119 5.64 12.61 5.03
N TYR A 120 5.13 13.83 5.05
CA TYR A 120 5.83 15.02 5.52
C TYR A 120 4.98 15.74 6.57
N ASP A 121 5.47 15.76 7.81
CA ASP A 121 4.91 16.55 8.90
C ASP A 121 5.65 17.88 8.97
N ASN A 122 4.94 18.98 8.77
CA ASN A 122 5.52 20.32 8.78
C ASN A 122 5.77 20.87 10.22
N GLY A 123 5.41 20.09 11.24
CA GLY A 123 5.53 20.49 12.64
C GLY A 123 4.56 21.59 13.09
N ALA A 124 3.68 22.07 12.21
CA ALA A 124 2.70 23.12 12.46
C ALA A 124 1.25 22.62 12.41
N GLY A 125 1.06 21.32 12.48
CA GLY A 125 -0.26 20.68 12.51
C GLY A 125 -0.79 20.26 11.15
N THR A 126 0.02 20.30 10.09
CA THR A 126 -0.33 19.75 8.78
C THR A 126 0.59 18.59 8.44
N VAL A 127 0.01 17.48 8.05
CA VAL A 127 0.71 16.33 7.51
C VAL A 127 0.34 16.19 6.03
N SER A 128 1.36 16.21 5.16
CA SER A 128 1.18 15.96 3.73
C SER A 128 1.55 14.52 3.42
N THR A 129 0.66 13.80 2.75
CA THR A 129 0.85 12.41 2.36
C THR A 129 0.76 12.30 0.84
N ILE A 130 1.72 11.66 0.21
CA ILE A 130 1.73 11.40 -1.23
C ILE A 130 1.59 9.89 -1.44
N VAL A 131 0.59 9.52 -2.22
CA VAL A 131 0.26 8.15 -2.61
C VAL A 131 0.41 8.00 -4.11
N CYS A 132 0.96 6.88 -4.56
CA CYS A 132 1.18 6.61 -5.98
C CYS A 132 0.43 5.34 -6.39
N ASN A 133 -0.28 5.40 -7.54
CA ASN A 133 -0.85 4.21 -8.15
C ASN A 133 0.26 3.32 -8.73
N TRP A 134 0.23 2.08 -8.37
CA TRP A 134 1.17 1.05 -8.82
C TRP A 134 0.50 -0.02 -9.70
N PHE A 135 -0.81 0.08 -9.93
CA PHE A 135 -1.57 -0.91 -10.67
C PHE A 135 -0.97 -1.19 -12.06
N GLY A 136 -0.76 -2.45 -12.35
CA GLY A 136 -0.20 -2.91 -13.62
C GLY A 136 1.32 -2.80 -13.73
N ALA A 137 2.02 -2.18 -12.79
CA ALA A 137 3.47 -2.05 -12.85
C ALA A 137 4.18 -3.42 -12.88
N GLY A 138 3.67 -4.38 -12.11
CA GLY A 138 4.16 -5.77 -12.15
C GLY A 138 3.71 -6.54 -13.39
N SER A 139 2.44 -6.41 -13.77
CA SER A 139 1.85 -7.17 -14.88
C SER A 139 2.22 -6.63 -16.27
N ALA A 140 2.48 -5.32 -16.37
CA ALA A 140 2.98 -4.73 -17.62
C ALA A 140 4.25 -5.39 -18.12
N ASN A 141 4.92 -6.06 -17.27
CA ASN A 141 6.25 -6.61 -17.45
C ASN A 141 6.28 -8.11 -17.67
N LEU A 142 5.21 -8.78 -17.39
CA LEU A 142 5.06 -10.18 -17.68
C LEU A 142 4.59 -10.31 -19.13
N GLY A 143 5.50 -10.05 -20.08
CA GLY A 143 5.28 -10.47 -21.47
C GLY A 143 4.90 -11.93 -21.44
N LYS A 144 3.76 -12.27 -22.03
CA LYS A 144 3.14 -13.60 -21.96
C LYS A 144 4.00 -14.72 -22.56
N GLU A 145 5.15 -14.41 -23.14
CA GLU A 145 6.00 -15.36 -23.84
C GLU A 145 7.39 -15.55 -23.24
N ASP A 146 7.83 -14.67 -22.34
CA ASP A 146 9.13 -14.80 -21.68
C ASP A 146 8.97 -14.85 -20.15
N SER A 147 8.61 -16.03 -19.69
CA SER A 147 8.50 -16.33 -18.26
C SER A 147 9.83 -16.31 -17.50
N ASP A 148 10.91 -15.85 -18.12
CA ASP A 148 12.25 -16.16 -17.61
C ASP A 148 13.00 -14.98 -16.99
N SER A 149 12.42 -13.79 -16.86
CA SER A 149 13.07 -12.83 -16.01
C SER A 149 12.21 -11.64 -15.62
N SER A 150 11.92 -11.55 -14.35
CA SER A 150 11.48 -10.33 -13.68
C SER A 150 12.41 -9.12 -13.97
N ILE A 151 13.65 -9.36 -14.37
CA ILE A 151 14.64 -8.32 -14.69
C ILE A 151 14.47 -7.77 -16.11
N GLN A 152 14.13 -8.60 -17.08
CA GLN A 152 13.87 -8.11 -18.46
C GLN A 152 12.63 -7.24 -18.52
N SER A 153 11.68 -7.45 -17.64
CA SER A 153 10.48 -6.67 -17.59
C SER A 153 10.75 -5.20 -17.23
N TYR A 154 11.65 -4.93 -16.31
CA TYR A 154 12.00 -3.54 -15.96
C TYR A 154 12.75 -2.81 -17.08
N THR A 155 13.49 -3.51 -17.93
CA THR A 155 14.15 -2.91 -19.09
C THR A 155 13.16 -2.52 -20.17
N ASN A 156 12.08 -3.27 -20.35
CA ASN A 156 11.06 -2.99 -21.33
C ASN A 156 10.22 -1.75 -20.99
N ILE A 157 10.14 -1.36 -19.72
CA ILE A 157 9.46 -0.14 -19.27
C ILE A 157 10.00 1.12 -19.95
N TYR A 158 11.26 1.12 -20.31
CA TYR A 158 11.94 2.26 -20.94
C TYR A 158 12.17 2.06 -22.43
N ASP A 159 11.68 0.97 -23.03
CA ASP A 159 11.81 0.72 -24.47
C ASP A 159 10.72 1.51 -25.22
N GLU A 160 11.14 2.52 -25.97
CA GLU A 160 10.23 3.30 -26.81
C GLU A 160 9.45 2.46 -27.83
N ASN A 161 10.01 1.35 -28.29
CA ASN A 161 9.32 0.48 -29.24
C ASN A 161 8.19 -0.29 -28.55
N TRP A 162 8.40 -0.70 -27.33
CA TRP A 162 7.38 -1.35 -26.51
C TRP A 162 6.22 -0.39 -26.24
N LEU A 163 6.50 0.86 -25.91
CA LEU A 163 5.49 1.91 -25.71
C LEU A 163 4.72 2.22 -27.01
N LYS A 164 5.41 2.26 -28.16
CA LYS A 164 4.79 2.48 -29.47
C LYS A 164 3.84 1.37 -29.90
N GLN A 165 3.96 0.18 -29.34
CA GLN A 165 3.03 -0.94 -29.55
C GLN A 165 1.71 -0.77 -28.78
N GLY A 166 1.52 0.35 -28.09
CA GLY A 166 0.29 0.64 -27.35
C GLY A 166 0.17 -0.10 -26.01
N ASN A 167 1.28 -0.67 -25.53
CA ASN A 167 1.30 -1.29 -24.22
C ASN A 167 1.19 -0.21 -23.14
N LYS A 168 0.20 -0.35 -22.27
CA LYS A 168 0.05 0.47 -21.10
C LYS A 168 0.84 -0.15 -19.95
N MET A 169 1.76 0.60 -19.39
CA MET A 169 2.66 0.06 -18.36
C MET A 169 2.05 0.11 -16.97
N ILE A 170 1.48 1.21 -16.62
CA ILE A 170 0.84 1.45 -15.33
C ILE A 170 -0.36 2.37 -15.54
N THR A 171 -1.35 2.21 -14.71
CA THR A 171 -2.42 3.19 -14.59
C THR A 171 -1.86 4.45 -13.95
N PRO A 172 -2.10 5.64 -14.51
CA PRO A 172 -1.63 6.88 -13.93
C PRO A 172 -2.26 7.13 -12.56
N GLY A 173 -1.61 7.88 -11.74
CA GLY A 173 -2.16 8.39 -10.49
C GLY A 173 -1.07 8.65 -9.45
N VAL A 174 -0.99 9.89 -9.04
CA VAL A 174 -0.25 10.35 -7.86
C VAL A 174 -1.12 11.38 -7.19
N GLU A 175 -1.38 11.19 -5.92
CA GLU A 175 -2.21 12.11 -5.16
C GLU A 175 -1.50 12.58 -3.90
N ARG A 176 -1.74 13.85 -3.54
CA ARG A 176 -1.33 14.44 -2.28
C ARG A 176 -2.56 14.76 -1.45
N VAL A 177 -2.54 14.27 -0.23
CA VAL A 177 -3.55 14.56 0.80
C VAL A 177 -2.90 15.37 1.90
N ASP A 178 -3.51 16.49 2.28
CA ASP A 178 -3.10 17.32 3.42
C ASP A 178 -4.14 17.20 4.54
N THR A 179 -3.69 16.86 5.74
CA THR A 179 -4.54 16.66 6.93
C THR A 179 -4.15 17.59 8.06
#